data_a6e4125f0ea2dd6dc3abdc780c4b53a4
#
_entry.id   a6e4125f0ea2dd6dc3abdc780c4b53a4
#
_cell.length_a   1.000
_cell.length_b   1.000
_cell.length_c   1.000
_cell.angle_alpha   90.00
_cell.angle_beta   90.00
_cell.angle_gamma   90.00
#
_symmetry.space_group_name_H-M   'P 1'
#
loop_
_entity.id
_entity.type
_entity.pdbx_description
1 polymer ?
#
loop_
_entity_poly.entity_id
_entity_poly.type
_entity_poly.pdbx_seq_one_letter_code
_entity_poly.pdbx_strand_id
1 'polypeptide(L)'
;MPTFRQSREFLLANRTNYDKAVAGFQWPEPRPFNWALEWFDAELAHAADSKDRCALWIVDVATGQETKLTFAQLAARSNQVANYLRQLGLKRGDHLLLVLNNVAPLWEIMLAAMKLGVVVIPATTLLTGEELADRVERGRARMIVADQEQVAKCAGLSRDGVVFVTTSAAKIDGWEPLGDAYKCSDDFKPDGPTNADDPLLLYFTSGTTAKPKLVRHSHRSYPVGALSTMYWLGLKPGDVHLNISSPGWAKHAWSTFFAPWNAGATVLIVNQAPFNAKALLGVLERCAVTTFCAPPTVWRLLIQEDLAACKVALREVCGAGEPLNPEVINKVHEAWRLTIRDGYGQTETTAIVANSPGQKVKPGAMGRPLPGYRVLILDADGMPRSEGEICLDLNGERPAGLMQGYADASGKVSGANDSVYRTGDVASLDEDGYLTFVGR
;
A
#
# COMPACT_ATOMS: atom_id res chain seq x y z
N MET A 1 15.68 -9.17 19.22
CA MET A 1 14.68 -8.34 18.53
C MET A 1 13.38 -9.10 18.41
N PRO A 2 12.23 -8.43 18.44
CA PRO A 2 10.95 -9.11 18.33
C PRO A 2 10.76 -9.70 16.92
N THR A 3 9.92 -10.75 16.82
CA THR A 3 9.43 -11.26 15.53
C THR A 3 8.42 -10.30 14.93
N PHE A 4 8.10 -10.47 13.64
CA PHE A 4 7.04 -9.71 12.97
C PHE A 4 5.70 -9.81 13.70
N ARG A 5 5.30 -11.04 14.11
CA ARG A 5 4.09 -11.29 14.90
C ARG A 5 4.11 -10.52 16.23
N GLN A 6 5.21 -10.57 16.97
CA GLN A 6 5.32 -9.88 18.27
C GLN A 6 5.20 -8.36 18.13
N SER A 7 5.87 -7.75 17.14
CA SER A 7 5.76 -6.30 16.89
C SER A 7 4.34 -5.90 16.48
N ARG A 8 3.70 -6.71 15.64
CA ARG A 8 2.29 -6.52 15.27
C ARG A 8 1.36 -6.59 16.48
N GLU A 9 1.46 -7.63 17.28
CA GLU A 9 0.63 -7.83 18.47
C GLU A 9 0.83 -6.73 19.49
N PHE A 10 2.07 -6.25 19.67
CA PHE A 10 2.36 -5.10 20.51
C PHE A 10 1.61 -3.85 20.06
N LEU A 11 1.61 -3.53 18.77
CA LEU A 11 0.87 -2.39 18.23
C LEU A 11 -0.65 -2.56 18.37
N LEU A 12 -1.19 -3.76 18.13
CA LEU A 12 -2.60 -4.03 18.32
C LEU A 12 -3.03 -3.87 19.78
N ALA A 13 -2.24 -4.39 20.72
CA ALA A 13 -2.51 -4.28 22.16
C ALA A 13 -2.43 -2.82 22.66
N ASN A 14 -1.63 -1.98 22.00
CA ASN A 14 -1.45 -0.58 22.36
C ASN A 14 -2.08 0.39 21.34
N ARG A 15 -3.05 -0.09 20.55
CA ARG A 15 -3.67 0.66 19.45
C ARG A 15 -4.19 2.04 19.83
N THR A 16 -4.70 2.21 21.05
CA THR A 16 -5.25 3.46 21.58
C THR A 16 -4.38 4.09 22.68
N ASN A 17 -3.16 3.60 22.85
CA ASN A 17 -2.20 4.14 23.82
C ASN A 17 -0.93 4.57 23.08
N TYR A 18 -0.96 5.79 22.54
CA TYR A 18 0.11 6.33 21.73
C TYR A 18 1.46 6.34 22.45
N ASP A 19 1.51 6.85 23.69
CA ASP A 19 2.78 7.01 24.40
C ASP A 19 3.43 5.66 24.68
N LYS A 20 2.64 4.65 25.05
CA LYS A 20 3.14 3.30 25.25
C LYS A 20 3.58 2.65 23.94
N ALA A 21 2.83 2.90 22.84
CA ALA A 21 3.19 2.40 21.53
C ALA A 21 4.52 2.98 21.04
N VAL A 22 4.71 4.30 21.17
CA VAL A 22 5.96 4.96 20.74
C VAL A 22 7.14 4.54 21.62
N ALA A 23 6.94 4.48 22.94
CA ALA A 23 8.03 4.16 23.87
C ALA A 23 8.50 2.69 23.78
N GLY A 24 7.61 1.76 23.45
CA GLY A 24 7.91 0.32 23.52
C GLY A 24 7.98 -0.41 22.18
N PHE A 25 7.63 0.22 21.07
CA PHE A 25 7.70 -0.42 19.78
C PHE A 25 9.13 -0.59 19.30
N GLN A 26 9.43 -1.78 18.77
CA GLN A 26 10.68 -2.10 18.11
C GLN A 26 10.37 -2.74 16.75
N TRP A 27 11.11 -2.32 15.71
CA TRP A 27 11.01 -2.94 14.42
C TRP A 27 11.49 -4.39 14.48
N PRO A 28 10.78 -5.34 13.85
CA PRO A 28 11.31 -6.69 13.66
C PRO A 28 12.42 -6.69 12.62
N GLU A 29 13.44 -7.53 12.81
CA GLU A 29 14.50 -7.77 11.82
C GLU A 29 14.48 -9.25 11.37
N PRO A 30 13.46 -9.64 10.59
CA PRO A 30 13.40 -11.01 10.11
C PRO A 30 14.50 -11.28 9.08
N ARG A 31 15.18 -12.43 9.22
CA ARG A 31 16.24 -12.88 8.28
C ARG A 31 16.29 -14.40 8.27
N PRO A 32 15.92 -15.09 7.17
CA PRO A 32 15.26 -14.61 5.95
C PRO A 32 13.82 -14.17 6.19
N PHE A 33 13.18 -13.56 5.17
CA PHE A 33 11.78 -13.20 5.27
C PHE A 33 11.11 -13.01 3.90
N ASN A 34 10.04 -13.75 3.68
CA ASN A 34 9.10 -13.54 2.59
C ASN A 34 7.70 -13.35 3.17
N TRP A 35 7.21 -12.13 3.17
CA TRP A 35 5.95 -11.79 3.83
C TRP A 35 4.76 -12.58 3.28
N ALA A 36 4.73 -12.89 1.95
CA ALA A 36 3.65 -13.66 1.36
C ALA A 36 3.64 -15.12 1.86
N LEU A 37 4.83 -15.73 2.06
CA LEU A 37 4.94 -17.11 2.54
C LEU A 37 4.83 -17.20 4.06
N GLU A 38 5.57 -16.34 4.79
CA GLU A 38 5.74 -16.48 6.24
C GLU A 38 4.65 -15.77 7.04
N TRP A 39 3.96 -14.78 6.45
CA TRP A 39 2.84 -14.12 7.09
C TRP A 39 1.51 -14.44 6.42
N PHE A 40 1.33 -14.08 5.14
CA PHE A 40 0.05 -14.24 4.48
C PHE A 40 -0.38 -15.72 4.40
N ASP A 41 0.48 -16.58 3.89
CA ASP A 41 0.16 -18.01 3.76
C ASP A 41 0.14 -18.70 5.13
N ALA A 42 1.23 -18.60 5.90
CA ALA A 42 1.38 -19.35 7.14
C ALA A 42 0.41 -18.91 8.23
N GLU A 43 0.22 -17.59 8.39
CA GLU A 43 -0.49 -17.02 9.54
C GLU A 43 -1.95 -16.65 9.25
N LEU A 44 -2.31 -16.38 7.97
CA LEU A 44 -3.66 -16.00 7.61
C LEU A 44 -4.37 -17.08 6.79
N ALA A 45 -3.71 -17.67 5.80
CA ALA A 45 -4.34 -18.60 4.88
C ALA A 45 -4.37 -20.05 5.39
N HIS A 46 -3.46 -20.44 6.28
CA HIS A 46 -3.43 -21.81 6.83
C HIS A 46 -3.92 -21.88 8.28
N ALA A 47 -3.99 -20.77 9.01
CA ALA A 47 -4.46 -20.78 10.38
C ALA A 47 -5.97 -21.06 10.46
N ALA A 48 -6.39 -21.91 11.38
CA ALA A 48 -7.76 -22.39 11.48
C ALA A 48 -8.80 -21.30 11.76
N ASP A 49 -8.38 -20.22 12.43
CA ASP A 49 -9.23 -19.10 12.83
C ASP A 49 -9.36 -17.99 11.76
N SER A 50 -8.55 -18.05 10.70
CA SER A 50 -8.50 -16.98 9.67
C SER A 50 -8.68 -17.46 8.23
N LYS A 51 -8.28 -18.68 7.89
CA LYS A 51 -8.26 -19.19 6.51
C LYS A 51 -9.56 -19.01 5.72
N ASP A 52 -10.70 -19.14 6.38
CA ASP A 52 -12.02 -19.06 5.78
C ASP A 52 -12.64 -17.66 5.86
N ARG A 53 -11.94 -16.70 6.52
CA ARG A 53 -12.36 -15.29 6.53
C ARG A 53 -12.11 -14.65 5.17
N CYS A 54 -12.95 -13.68 4.82
CA CYS A 54 -12.80 -12.90 3.60
C CYS A 54 -11.50 -12.09 3.67
N ALA A 55 -10.60 -12.31 2.70
CA ALA A 55 -9.37 -11.53 2.55
C ALA A 55 -9.57 -10.34 1.60
N LEU A 56 -10.29 -10.58 0.50
CA LEU A 56 -10.55 -9.61 -0.56
C LEU A 56 -12.03 -9.63 -0.92
N TRP A 57 -12.64 -8.45 -0.91
CA TRP A 57 -14.01 -8.24 -1.33
C TRP A 57 -14.08 -7.10 -2.34
N ILE A 58 -14.43 -7.39 -3.57
CA ILE A 58 -14.57 -6.39 -4.64
C ILE A 58 -16.06 -6.24 -4.94
N VAL A 59 -16.52 -4.99 -4.92
CA VAL A 59 -17.88 -4.59 -5.27
C VAL A 59 -17.82 -3.74 -6.53
N ASP A 60 -18.49 -4.15 -7.59
CA ASP A 60 -18.72 -3.36 -8.79
C ASP A 60 -20.08 -2.66 -8.68
N VAL A 61 -20.05 -1.34 -8.59
CA VAL A 61 -21.29 -0.54 -8.38
C VAL A 61 -22.17 -0.53 -9.65
N ALA A 62 -21.56 -0.55 -10.83
CA ALA A 62 -22.29 -0.44 -12.08
C ALA A 62 -23.06 -1.72 -12.41
N THR A 63 -22.47 -2.89 -12.14
CA THR A 63 -23.07 -4.20 -12.42
C THR A 63 -23.76 -4.84 -11.22
N GLY A 64 -23.44 -4.37 -10.00
CA GLY A 64 -23.85 -5.00 -8.77
C GLY A 64 -23.13 -6.32 -8.47
N GLN A 65 -22.14 -6.70 -9.25
CA GLN A 65 -21.36 -7.92 -9.02
C GLN A 65 -20.44 -7.79 -7.83
N GLU A 66 -20.28 -8.90 -7.11
CA GLU A 66 -19.35 -8.99 -5.99
C GLU A 66 -18.44 -10.19 -6.14
N THR A 67 -17.15 -9.96 -5.89
CA THR A 67 -16.13 -11.01 -5.79
C THR A 67 -15.64 -11.09 -4.36
N LYS A 68 -15.73 -12.25 -3.73
CA LYS A 68 -15.20 -12.51 -2.39
C LYS A 68 -14.22 -13.67 -2.45
N LEU A 69 -13.03 -13.46 -1.92
CA LEU A 69 -11.99 -14.48 -1.79
C LEU A 69 -11.57 -14.56 -0.34
N THR A 70 -11.54 -15.78 0.20
CA THR A 70 -10.98 -16.04 1.53
C THR A 70 -9.46 -15.98 1.48
N PHE A 71 -8.81 -15.91 2.66
CA PHE A 71 -7.35 -15.99 2.73
C PHE A 71 -6.83 -17.28 2.09
N ALA A 72 -7.45 -18.44 2.37
CA ALA A 72 -7.05 -19.71 1.77
C ALA A 72 -7.23 -19.73 0.25
N GLN A 73 -8.35 -19.21 -0.27
CA GLN A 73 -8.58 -19.13 -1.71
C GLN A 73 -7.59 -18.23 -2.41
N LEU A 74 -7.26 -17.09 -1.81
CA LEU A 74 -6.32 -16.15 -2.40
C LEU A 74 -4.88 -16.69 -2.37
N ALA A 75 -4.49 -17.42 -1.32
CA ALA A 75 -3.22 -18.13 -1.27
C ALA A 75 -3.12 -19.21 -2.38
N ALA A 76 -4.14 -20.05 -2.53
CA ALA A 76 -4.19 -21.07 -3.58
C ALA A 76 -4.09 -20.45 -4.99
N ARG A 77 -4.89 -19.41 -5.27
CA ARG A 77 -4.85 -18.70 -6.57
C ARG A 77 -3.49 -18.04 -6.82
N SER A 78 -2.90 -17.41 -5.82
CA SER A 78 -1.56 -16.82 -5.98
C SER A 78 -0.47 -17.88 -6.18
N ASN A 79 -0.63 -19.09 -5.66
CA ASN A 79 0.26 -20.22 -5.93
C ASN A 79 0.14 -20.70 -7.40
N GLN A 80 -1.09 -20.81 -7.91
CA GLN A 80 -1.35 -21.13 -9.32
C GLN A 80 -0.74 -20.07 -10.24
N VAL A 81 -0.95 -18.78 -9.92
CA VAL A 81 -0.35 -17.67 -10.68
C VAL A 81 1.17 -17.72 -10.61
N ALA A 82 1.78 -17.98 -9.44
CA ALA A 82 3.23 -18.08 -9.32
C ALA A 82 3.81 -19.21 -10.18
N ASN A 83 3.18 -20.39 -10.17
CA ASN A 83 3.58 -21.50 -11.01
C ASN A 83 3.45 -21.18 -12.51
N TYR A 84 2.37 -20.48 -12.91
CA TYR A 84 2.17 -20.05 -14.30
C TYR A 84 3.23 -19.03 -14.75
N LEU A 85 3.47 -17.98 -13.97
CA LEU A 85 4.48 -16.97 -14.30
C LEU A 85 5.88 -17.58 -14.41
N ARG A 86 6.20 -18.56 -13.55
CA ARG A 86 7.44 -19.35 -13.64
C ARG A 86 7.51 -20.16 -14.93
N GLN A 87 6.41 -20.81 -15.37
CA GLN A 87 6.36 -21.54 -16.64
C GLN A 87 6.58 -20.61 -17.85
N LEU A 88 6.12 -19.35 -17.76
CA LEU A 88 6.40 -18.32 -18.75
C LEU A 88 7.84 -17.76 -18.70
N GLY A 89 8.68 -18.30 -17.82
CA GLY A 89 10.11 -17.99 -17.73
C GLY A 89 10.49 -16.88 -16.77
N LEU A 90 9.55 -16.35 -15.96
CA LEU A 90 9.85 -15.35 -14.94
C LEU A 90 10.61 -15.98 -13.78
N LYS A 91 11.72 -15.34 -13.36
CA LYS A 91 12.65 -15.84 -12.35
C LYS A 91 12.83 -14.86 -11.20
N ARG A 92 13.35 -15.35 -10.08
CA ARG A 92 13.77 -14.51 -8.96
C ARG A 92 14.67 -13.36 -9.43
N GLY A 93 14.35 -12.15 -8.97
CA GLY A 93 15.06 -10.92 -9.32
C GLY A 93 14.64 -10.29 -10.65
N ASP A 94 13.83 -10.96 -11.47
CA ASP A 94 13.22 -10.34 -12.64
C ASP A 94 12.21 -9.28 -12.23
N HIS A 95 11.93 -8.33 -13.12
CA HIS A 95 10.98 -7.25 -12.88
C HIS A 95 9.69 -7.49 -13.69
N LEU A 96 8.55 -7.30 -13.04
CA LEU A 96 7.21 -7.43 -13.59
C LEU A 96 6.50 -6.06 -13.56
N LEU A 97 6.15 -5.52 -14.73
CA LEU A 97 5.31 -4.31 -14.84
C LEU A 97 3.84 -4.72 -14.72
N LEU A 98 3.14 -4.17 -13.72
CA LEU A 98 1.76 -4.51 -13.39
C LEU A 98 0.83 -3.33 -13.67
N VAL A 99 0.00 -3.42 -14.72
CA VAL A 99 -0.89 -2.37 -15.23
C VAL A 99 -2.33 -2.86 -15.17
N LEU A 100 -2.84 -3.01 -13.96
CA LEU A 100 -4.17 -3.52 -13.69
C LEU A 100 -5.04 -2.52 -12.92
N ASN A 101 -6.33 -2.53 -13.21
CA ASN A 101 -7.35 -1.94 -12.36
C ASN A 101 -7.50 -2.74 -11.04
N ASN A 102 -8.42 -2.32 -10.18
CA ASN A 102 -8.74 -3.02 -8.95
C ASN A 102 -9.55 -4.30 -9.22
N VAL A 103 -8.89 -5.31 -9.77
CA VAL A 103 -9.43 -6.64 -10.07
C VAL A 103 -8.71 -7.71 -9.26
N ALA A 104 -9.34 -8.85 -8.95
CA ALA A 104 -8.75 -9.90 -8.11
C ALA A 104 -7.33 -10.32 -8.58
N PRO A 105 -7.04 -10.46 -9.88
CA PRO A 105 -5.70 -10.74 -10.38
C PRO A 105 -4.60 -9.80 -9.88
N LEU A 106 -4.90 -8.53 -9.56
CA LEU A 106 -3.92 -7.60 -9.02
C LEU A 106 -3.29 -8.14 -7.71
N TRP A 107 -4.13 -8.59 -6.78
CA TRP A 107 -3.70 -9.15 -5.49
C TRP A 107 -3.06 -10.52 -5.63
N GLU A 108 -3.60 -11.36 -6.53
CA GLU A 108 -3.07 -12.69 -6.82
C GLU A 108 -1.64 -12.59 -7.39
N ILE A 109 -1.40 -11.68 -8.33
CA ILE A 109 -0.08 -11.46 -8.95
C ILE A 109 0.89 -10.82 -7.97
N MET A 110 0.45 -9.86 -7.16
CA MET A 110 1.29 -9.26 -6.12
C MET A 110 1.81 -10.32 -5.14
N LEU A 111 0.93 -11.21 -4.64
CA LEU A 111 1.34 -12.33 -3.79
C LEU A 111 2.25 -13.32 -4.54
N ALA A 112 1.90 -13.69 -5.77
CA ALA A 112 2.68 -14.61 -6.60
C ALA A 112 4.10 -14.09 -6.85
N ALA A 113 4.23 -12.81 -7.20
CA ALA A 113 5.53 -12.17 -7.42
C ALA A 113 6.41 -12.19 -6.15
N MET A 114 5.82 -11.90 -4.98
CA MET A 114 6.53 -12.01 -3.70
C MET A 114 7.02 -13.43 -3.45
N LYS A 115 6.16 -14.45 -3.67
CA LYS A 115 6.52 -15.87 -3.49
C LYS A 115 7.67 -16.29 -4.39
N LEU A 116 7.71 -15.76 -5.62
CA LEU A 116 8.78 -15.99 -6.60
C LEU A 116 10.06 -15.21 -6.33
N GLY A 117 9.99 -14.14 -5.51
CA GLY A 117 11.09 -13.20 -5.35
C GLY A 117 11.27 -12.27 -6.57
N VAL A 118 10.18 -11.96 -7.26
CA VAL A 118 10.11 -11.06 -8.42
C VAL A 118 9.82 -9.65 -7.94
N VAL A 119 10.44 -8.66 -8.58
CA VAL A 119 10.25 -7.23 -8.28
C VAL A 119 9.04 -6.72 -9.06
N VAL A 120 8.03 -6.22 -8.37
CA VAL A 120 6.86 -5.64 -9.02
C VAL A 120 7.05 -4.14 -9.26
N ILE A 121 6.70 -3.69 -10.46
CA ILE A 121 6.59 -2.28 -10.85
C ILE A 121 5.08 -1.98 -10.95
N PRO A 122 4.43 -1.49 -9.89
CA PRO A 122 3.03 -1.13 -9.97
C PRO A 122 2.85 0.12 -10.83
N ALA A 123 1.91 0.10 -11.76
CA ALA A 123 1.63 1.21 -12.65
C ALA A 123 0.13 1.49 -12.72
N THR A 124 -0.22 2.78 -12.81
CA THR A 124 -1.60 3.18 -13.02
C THR A 124 -2.02 2.92 -14.47
N THR A 125 -3.28 2.57 -14.67
CA THR A 125 -3.89 2.41 -16.00
C THR A 125 -4.06 3.74 -16.76
N LEU A 126 -3.77 4.86 -16.13
CA LEU A 126 -3.81 6.19 -16.75
C LEU A 126 -2.57 6.51 -17.61
N LEU A 127 -1.50 5.73 -17.50
CA LEU A 127 -0.28 5.96 -18.27
C LEU A 127 -0.52 5.85 -19.78
N THR A 128 0.21 6.69 -20.52
CA THR A 128 0.29 6.63 -21.97
C THR A 128 1.21 5.49 -22.43
N GLY A 129 1.18 5.15 -23.73
CA GLY A 129 2.10 4.15 -24.29
C GLY A 129 3.58 4.53 -24.14
N GLU A 130 3.92 5.83 -24.28
CA GLU A 130 5.28 6.35 -24.09
C GLU A 130 5.74 6.20 -22.64
N GLU A 131 4.88 6.54 -21.67
CA GLU A 131 5.18 6.35 -20.27
C GLU A 131 5.34 4.87 -19.91
N LEU A 132 4.53 3.98 -20.49
CA LEU A 132 4.69 2.54 -20.32
C LEU A 132 6.03 2.06 -20.89
N ALA A 133 6.46 2.59 -22.05
CA ALA A 133 7.77 2.27 -22.62
C ALA A 133 8.92 2.69 -21.68
N ASP A 134 8.84 3.89 -21.07
CA ASP A 134 9.81 4.34 -20.06
C ASP A 134 9.85 3.38 -18.85
N ARG A 135 8.67 2.84 -18.39
CA ARG A 135 8.62 1.87 -17.28
C ARG A 135 9.25 0.54 -17.66
N VAL A 136 9.03 0.08 -18.89
CA VAL A 136 9.63 -1.17 -19.39
C VAL A 136 11.14 -1.05 -19.48
N GLU A 137 11.64 0.01 -20.11
CA GLU A 137 13.07 0.24 -20.34
C GLU A 137 13.81 0.49 -19.02
N ARG A 138 13.46 1.57 -18.30
CA ARG A 138 14.17 1.97 -17.07
C ARG A 138 13.88 1.03 -15.91
N GLY A 139 12.67 0.46 -15.87
CA GLY A 139 12.30 -0.57 -14.90
C GLY A 139 12.86 -1.95 -15.26
N ARG A 140 13.45 -2.13 -16.43
CA ARG A 140 14.03 -3.41 -16.90
C ARG A 140 13.02 -4.56 -16.82
N ALA A 141 11.76 -4.29 -17.20
CA ALA A 141 10.70 -5.27 -17.10
C ALA A 141 10.94 -6.46 -18.02
N ARG A 142 10.82 -7.69 -17.48
CA ARG A 142 10.87 -8.95 -18.21
C ARG A 142 9.48 -9.47 -18.54
N MET A 143 8.48 -8.96 -17.85
CA MET A 143 7.08 -9.31 -18.07
C MET A 143 6.20 -8.08 -17.85
N ILE A 144 5.13 -8.00 -18.63
CA ILE A 144 4.05 -7.02 -18.45
C ILE A 144 2.77 -7.80 -18.22
N VAL A 145 2.01 -7.44 -17.18
CA VAL A 145 0.64 -7.92 -16.99
C VAL A 145 -0.31 -6.73 -17.08
N ALA A 146 -1.28 -6.80 -17.98
CA ALA A 146 -2.19 -5.70 -18.27
C ALA A 146 -3.64 -6.14 -18.44
N ASP A 147 -4.59 -5.26 -18.06
CA ASP A 147 -6.00 -5.42 -18.40
C ASP A 147 -6.20 -5.36 -19.91
N GLN A 148 -7.27 -5.99 -20.40
CA GLN A 148 -7.65 -5.97 -21.82
C GLN A 148 -7.69 -4.54 -22.39
N GLU A 149 -8.19 -3.59 -21.62
CA GLU A 149 -8.30 -2.18 -22.01
C GLU A 149 -6.94 -1.50 -22.21
N GLN A 150 -5.88 -2.02 -21.59
CA GLN A 150 -4.53 -1.47 -21.70
C GLN A 150 -3.71 -2.06 -22.85
N VAL A 151 -4.18 -3.16 -23.45
CA VAL A 151 -3.47 -3.86 -24.53
C VAL A 151 -3.10 -2.92 -25.68
N ALA A 152 -4.04 -2.07 -26.11
CA ALA A 152 -3.80 -1.11 -27.19
C ALA A 152 -2.68 -0.11 -26.88
N LYS A 153 -2.53 0.32 -25.61
CA LYS A 153 -1.45 1.22 -25.19
C LYS A 153 -0.08 0.55 -25.21
N CYS A 154 -0.05 -0.78 -25.10
CA CYS A 154 1.18 -1.58 -25.15
C CYS A 154 1.62 -1.96 -26.57
N ALA A 155 0.87 -1.60 -27.62
CA ALA A 155 1.14 -2.02 -28.99
C ALA A 155 2.52 -1.59 -29.53
N GLY A 156 3.02 -0.42 -29.06
CA GLY A 156 4.34 0.11 -29.45
C GLY A 156 5.52 -0.34 -28.58
N LEU A 157 5.30 -1.20 -27.59
CA LEU A 157 6.36 -1.64 -26.68
C LEU A 157 7.24 -2.69 -27.34
N SER A 158 8.56 -2.65 -27.05
CA SER A 158 9.48 -3.70 -27.48
C SER A 158 9.10 -5.03 -26.86
N ARG A 159 9.11 -6.07 -27.68
CA ARG A 159 8.88 -7.46 -27.26
C ARG A 159 10.17 -8.24 -27.03
N ASP A 160 11.33 -7.63 -27.23
CA ASP A 160 12.62 -8.28 -27.09
C ASP A 160 12.87 -8.71 -25.65
N GLY A 161 12.70 -10.00 -25.41
CA GLY A 161 12.86 -10.61 -24.08
C GLY A 161 11.83 -10.18 -23.04
N VAL A 162 10.68 -9.62 -23.46
CA VAL A 162 9.56 -9.25 -22.60
C VAL A 162 8.35 -10.11 -22.91
N VAL A 163 7.78 -10.76 -21.91
CA VAL A 163 6.55 -11.56 -22.00
C VAL A 163 5.34 -10.67 -21.68
N PHE A 164 4.31 -10.76 -22.48
CA PHE A 164 3.07 -10.00 -22.32
C PHE A 164 1.95 -10.95 -21.86
N VAL A 165 1.32 -10.61 -20.73
CA VAL A 165 0.23 -11.37 -20.12
C VAL A 165 -1.00 -10.46 -19.98
N THR A 166 -2.19 -10.95 -20.30
CA THR A 166 -3.42 -10.18 -20.20
C THR A 166 -4.48 -10.90 -19.37
N THR A 167 -5.30 -10.11 -18.66
CA THR A 167 -6.50 -10.59 -17.97
C THR A 167 -7.68 -10.87 -18.91
N SER A 168 -7.55 -10.54 -20.20
CA SER A 168 -8.60 -10.80 -21.21
C SER A 168 -8.94 -12.29 -21.29
N ALA A 169 -10.25 -12.59 -21.33
CA ALA A 169 -10.74 -13.93 -21.66
C ALA A 169 -10.62 -14.24 -23.17
N ALA A 170 -10.58 -13.23 -24.03
CA ALA A 170 -10.38 -13.38 -25.45
C ALA A 170 -8.89 -13.58 -25.76
N LYS A 171 -8.57 -14.46 -26.70
CA LYS A 171 -7.20 -14.62 -27.18
C LYS A 171 -6.76 -13.35 -27.92
N ILE A 172 -5.64 -12.80 -27.50
CA ILE A 172 -4.99 -11.63 -28.13
C ILE A 172 -3.63 -12.08 -28.66
N ASP A 173 -3.35 -11.78 -29.92
CA ASP A 173 -2.09 -12.19 -30.55
C ASP A 173 -0.88 -11.58 -29.83
N GLY A 174 0.10 -12.42 -29.53
CA GLY A 174 1.31 -12.05 -28.79
C GLY A 174 1.09 -11.76 -27.29
N TRP A 175 -0.06 -12.13 -26.73
CA TRP A 175 -0.34 -12.04 -25.30
C TRP A 175 -0.71 -13.42 -24.74
N GLU A 176 -0.13 -13.76 -23.60
CA GLU A 176 -0.48 -14.96 -22.86
C GLU A 176 -1.70 -14.69 -21.97
N PRO A 177 -2.74 -15.55 -21.97
CA PRO A 177 -3.93 -15.34 -21.15
C PRO A 177 -3.67 -15.69 -19.69
N LEU A 178 -3.86 -14.76 -18.78
CA LEU A 178 -3.72 -15.02 -17.35
C LEU A 178 -4.69 -16.12 -16.84
N GLY A 179 -5.81 -16.31 -17.52
CA GLY A 179 -6.78 -17.36 -17.20
C GLY A 179 -6.20 -18.78 -17.21
N ASP A 180 -5.11 -19.01 -17.92
CA ASP A 180 -4.41 -20.29 -17.93
C ASP A 180 -3.69 -20.57 -16.62
N ALA A 181 -3.38 -19.55 -15.83
CA ALA A 181 -2.80 -19.72 -14.49
C ALA A 181 -3.68 -20.60 -13.59
N TYR A 182 -4.99 -20.48 -13.69
CA TYR A 182 -5.92 -21.23 -12.83
C TYR A 182 -6.05 -22.72 -13.17
N LYS A 183 -5.35 -23.16 -14.24
CA LYS A 183 -5.18 -24.58 -14.59
C LYS A 183 -3.91 -25.17 -14.00
N CYS A 184 -3.00 -24.34 -13.49
CA CYS A 184 -1.78 -24.76 -12.84
C CYS A 184 -2.05 -25.32 -11.44
N SER A 185 -1.10 -26.11 -10.93
CA SER A 185 -1.13 -26.60 -9.55
C SER A 185 -1.09 -25.44 -8.56
N ASP A 186 -1.79 -25.56 -7.45
CA ASP A 186 -1.69 -24.69 -6.27
C ASP A 186 -0.61 -25.17 -5.26
N ASP A 187 0.06 -26.29 -5.52
CA ASP A 187 1.28 -26.69 -4.79
C ASP A 187 2.46 -25.84 -5.30
N PHE A 188 2.82 -24.82 -4.53
CA PHE A 188 3.92 -23.92 -4.85
C PHE A 188 5.12 -24.17 -3.93
N LYS A 189 6.31 -24.30 -4.55
CA LYS A 189 7.58 -24.40 -3.85
C LYS A 189 8.49 -23.24 -4.25
N PRO A 190 8.97 -22.41 -3.29
CA PRO A 190 9.90 -21.34 -3.59
C PRO A 190 11.26 -21.89 -4.05
N ASP A 191 11.96 -21.13 -4.89
CA ASP A 191 13.30 -21.51 -5.42
C ASP A 191 14.44 -21.28 -4.40
N GLY A 192 14.08 -21.18 -3.14
CA GLY A 192 15.00 -20.96 -2.01
C GLY A 192 14.52 -19.84 -1.09
N PRO A 193 15.26 -19.57 0.00
CA PRO A 193 14.91 -18.53 0.95
C PRO A 193 14.98 -17.14 0.29
N THR A 194 14.12 -16.23 0.73
CA THR A 194 14.15 -14.80 0.34
C THR A 194 14.83 -14.03 1.46
N ASN A 195 15.83 -13.19 1.12
CA ASN A 195 16.39 -12.28 2.10
C ASN A 195 15.42 -11.10 2.31
N ALA A 196 15.31 -10.62 3.55
CA ALA A 196 14.44 -9.50 3.87
C ALA A 196 14.82 -8.22 3.09
N ASP A 197 16.06 -8.09 2.69
CA ASP A 197 16.59 -6.95 1.92
C ASP A 197 16.57 -7.19 0.39
N ASP A 198 16.10 -8.36 -0.08
CA ASP A 198 15.88 -8.56 -1.53
C ASP A 198 14.86 -7.54 -2.05
N PRO A 199 15.03 -6.99 -3.27
CA PRO A 199 14.09 -6.06 -3.85
C PRO A 199 12.70 -6.68 -4.04
N LEU A 200 11.65 -5.91 -3.74
CA LEU A 200 10.25 -6.33 -3.87
C LEU A 200 9.44 -5.42 -4.78
N LEU A 201 9.58 -4.11 -4.61
CA LEU A 201 8.79 -3.10 -5.33
C LEU A 201 9.71 -2.04 -5.91
N LEU A 202 9.36 -1.57 -7.10
CA LEU A 202 10.02 -0.45 -7.76
C LEU A 202 8.96 0.54 -8.23
N TYR A 203 8.87 1.70 -7.55
CA TYR A 203 7.91 2.75 -7.89
C TYR A 203 8.56 3.86 -8.71
N PHE A 204 7.83 4.30 -9.73
CA PHE A 204 8.15 5.51 -10.47
C PHE A 204 7.39 6.68 -9.87
N THR A 205 8.09 7.62 -9.25
CA THR A 205 7.49 8.78 -8.59
C THR A 205 7.67 10.04 -9.41
N SER A 206 6.64 10.90 -9.45
CA SER A 206 6.75 12.24 -10.00
C SER A 206 7.73 13.06 -9.13
N GLY A 207 8.94 13.26 -9.62
CA GLY A 207 9.91 14.14 -8.98
C GLY A 207 9.80 15.57 -9.52
N THR A 208 10.50 16.51 -8.89
CA THR A 208 10.71 17.89 -9.40
C THR A 208 11.57 17.92 -10.67
N THR A 209 12.09 16.78 -11.11
CA THR A 209 12.91 16.59 -12.31
C THR A 209 12.06 16.12 -13.49
N ALA A 210 12.53 16.31 -14.72
CA ALA A 210 11.82 15.97 -15.95
C ALA A 210 11.43 14.48 -16.08
N LYS A 211 12.11 13.57 -15.38
CA LYS A 211 11.81 12.13 -15.40
C LYS A 211 11.54 11.60 -13.98
N PRO A 212 10.56 10.66 -13.82
CA PRO A 212 10.26 10.02 -12.54
C PRO A 212 11.49 9.38 -11.90
N LYS A 213 11.62 9.48 -10.56
CA LYS A 213 12.61 8.73 -9.79
C LYS A 213 12.12 7.27 -9.58
N LEU A 214 13.07 6.34 -9.49
CA LEU A 214 12.78 4.92 -9.24
C LEU A 214 13.05 4.60 -7.78
N VAL A 215 12.00 4.52 -6.98
CA VAL A 215 12.06 4.20 -5.54
C VAL A 215 12.04 2.70 -5.34
N ARG A 216 13.10 2.13 -4.75
CA ARG A 216 13.20 0.69 -4.52
C ARG A 216 12.90 0.31 -3.08
N HIS A 217 11.98 -0.63 -2.92
CA HIS A 217 11.61 -1.24 -1.66
C HIS A 217 11.96 -2.73 -1.60
N SER A 218 12.26 -3.22 -0.40
CA SER A 218 12.60 -4.62 -0.13
C SER A 218 11.41 -5.40 0.45
N HIS A 219 11.59 -6.72 0.62
CA HIS A 219 10.65 -7.58 1.36
C HIS A 219 10.46 -7.15 2.82
N ARG A 220 11.40 -6.39 3.38
CA ARG A 220 11.28 -5.78 4.70
C ARG A 220 10.58 -4.43 4.66
N SER A 221 10.96 -3.54 3.74
CA SER A 221 10.60 -2.12 3.89
C SER A 221 9.08 -1.87 3.83
N TYR A 222 8.37 -2.32 2.80
CA TYR A 222 6.93 -2.08 2.76
C TYR A 222 6.11 -3.04 3.61
N PRO A 223 6.34 -4.37 3.55
CA PRO A 223 5.55 -5.29 4.37
C PRO A 223 5.66 -5.02 5.87
N VAL A 224 6.89 -4.86 6.37
CA VAL A 224 7.14 -4.58 7.79
C VAL A 224 6.84 -3.12 8.13
N GLY A 225 7.25 -2.18 7.29
CA GLY A 225 6.98 -0.75 7.48
C GLY A 225 5.49 -0.43 7.54
N ALA A 226 4.64 -1.20 6.85
CA ALA A 226 3.20 -1.04 6.91
C ALA A 226 2.58 -1.38 8.28
N LEU A 227 3.34 -1.86 9.27
CA LEU A 227 2.91 -1.93 10.66
C LEU A 227 2.57 -0.53 11.22
N SER A 228 3.34 0.51 10.83
CA SER A 228 3.01 1.89 11.20
C SER A 228 1.70 2.36 10.56
N THR A 229 1.49 2.00 9.30
CA THR A 229 0.23 2.31 8.59
C THR A 229 -0.96 1.57 9.21
N MET A 230 -0.80 0.28 9.58
CA MET A 230 -1.80 -0.49 10.31
C MET A 230 -2.18 0.20 11.63
N TYR A 231 -1.19 0.68 12.37
CA TYR A 231 -1.38 1.39 13.64
C TYR A 231 -2.13 2.71 13.43
N TRP A 232 -1.72 3.54 12.47
CA TRP A 232 -2.40 4.78 12.13
C TRP A 232 -3.85 4.56 11.71
N LEU A 233 -4.12 3.63 10.78
CA LEU A 233 -5.47 3.33 10.33
C LEU A 233 -6.34 2.75 11.45
N GLY A 234 -5.74 2.31 12.55
CA GLY A 234 -6.42 1.73 13.69
C GLY A 234 -7.03 0.37 13.40
N LEU A 235 -6.43 -0.38 12.47
CA LEU A 235 -6.90 -1.69 12.04
C LEU A 235 -6.76 -2.74 13.13
N LYS A 236 -7.70 -3.70 13.11
CA LYS A 236 -7.68 -4.90 13.95
C LYS A 236 -8.20 -6.12 13.19
N PRO A 237 -7.93 -7.33 13.68
CA PRO A 237 -8.45 -8.54 13.05
C PRO A 237 -9.97 -8.49 12.88
N GLY A 238 -10.46 -8.92 11.72
CA GLY A 238 -11.89 -8.97 11.39
C GLY A 238 -12.50 -7.65 10.92
N ASP A 239 -11.75 -6.56 10.84
CA ASP A 239 -12.23 -5.33 10.22
C ASP A 239 -12.54 -5.53 8.72
N VAL A 240 -13.50 -4.78 8.22
CA VAL A 240 -13.72 -4.56 6.79
C VAL A 240 -13.15 -3.17 6.46
N HIS A 241 -12.03 -3.16 5.77
CA HIS A 241 -11.28 -1.94 5.46
C HIS A 241 -11.47 -1.51 4.01
N LEU A 242 -11.99 -0.31 3.82
CA LEU A 242 -12.05 0.35 2.53
C LEU A 242 -11.01 1.47 2.46
N ASN A 243 -10.14 1.42 1.46
CA ASN A 243 -9.27 2.54 1.11
C ASN A 243 -9.48 2.93 -0.36
N ILE A 244 -9.64 4.22 -0.62
CA ILE A 244 -9.73 4.74 -1.99
C ILE A 244 -8.35 5.20 -2.42
N SER A 245 -7.75 4.41 -3.30
CA SER A 245 -6.48 4.72 -3.95
C SER A 245 -6.37 3.91 -5.24
N SER A 246 -5.67 4.43 -6.25
CA SER A 246 -5.43 3.74 -7.50
C SER A 246 -4.21 2.80 -7.39
N PRO A 247 -4.26 1.61 -8.00
CA PRO A 247 -3.06 0.81 -8.24
C PRO A 247 -1.98 1.64 -8.95
N GLY A 248 -0.71 1.39 -8.62
CA GLY A 248 0.41 2.21 -9.11
C GLY A 248 0.84 3.33 -8.14
N TRP A 249 0.00 3.71 -7.18
CA TRP A 249 0.38 4.60 -6.09
C TRP A 249 0.84 3.82 -4.86
N ALA A 250 1.86 4.31 -4.19
CA ALA A 250 2.39 3.69 -2.98
C ALA A 250 1.34 3.52 -1.88
N LYS A 251 0.44 4.51 -1.72
CA LYS A 251 -0.67 4.45 -0.76
C LYS A 251 -1.58 3.25 -0.99
N HIS A 252 -1.74 2.79 -2.24
CA HIS A 252 -2.50 1.58 -2.54
C HIS A 252 -1.85 0.36 -1.89
N ALA A 253 -0.54 0.18 -2.04
CA ALA A 253 0.17 -0.93 -1.40
C ALA A 253 0.11 -0.85 0.13
N TRP A 254 0.25 0.33 0.73
CA TRP A 254 0.17 0.42 2.19
C TRP A 254 -1.21 0.09 2.73
N SER A 255 -2.24 0.73 2.16
CA SER A 255 -3.58 0.76 2.75
C SER A 255 -4.56 -0.20 2.11
N THR A 256 -4.20 -0.84 0.98
CA THR A 256 -5.09 -1.75 0.25
C THR A 256 -4.44 -3.13 0.06
N PHE A 257 -3.27 -3.35 0.69
CA PHE A 257 -2.56 -4.62 0.62
C PHE A 257 -1.90 -4.95 1.97
N PHE A 258 -0.78 -4.30 2.33
CA PHE A 258 0.03 -4.70 3.47
C PHE A 258 -0.64 -4.41 4.82
N ALA A 259 -1.05 -3.17 5.10
CA ALA A 259 -1.57 -2.80 6.41
C ALA A 259 -2.84 -3.57 6.80
N PRO A 260 -3.89 -3.70 5.94
CA PRO A 260 -5.06 -4.48 6.31
C PRO A 260 -4.74 -5.96 6.51
N TRP A 261 -3.88 -6.56 5.69
CA TRP A 261 -3.52 -7.95 5.89
C TRP A 261 -2.49 -8.17 7.01
N ASN A 262 -1.68 -7.17 7.35
CA ASN A 262 -0.94 -7.20 8.60
C ASN A 262 -1.87 -7.29 9.82
N ALA A 263 -3.02 -6.62 9.76
CA ALA A 263 -4.03 -6.72 10.80
C ALA A 263 -4.87 -8.02 10.75
N GLY A 264 -4.93 -8.69 9.60
CA GLY A 264 -5.87 -9.79 9.34
C GLY A 264 -7.31 -9.27 9.09
N ALA A 265 -7.41 -8.11 8.45
CA ALA A 265 -8.66 -7.48 8.02
C ALA A 265 -9.03 -7.87 6.58
N THR A 266 -10.30 -7.73 6.23
CA THR A 266 -10.79 -7.81 4.85
C THR A 266 -10.43 -6.53 4.11
N VAL A 267 -9.83 -6.64 2.93
CA VAL A 267 -9.69 -5.53 1.98
C VAL A 267 -10.97 -5.43 1.18
N LEU A 268 -11.72 -4.34 1.34
CA LEU A 268 -12.87 -4.02 0.50
C LEU A 268 -12.47 -3.04 -0.60
N ILE A 269 -12.87 -3.33 -1.82
CA ILE A 269 -12.69 -2.50 -3.00
C ILE A 269 -14.05 -2.12 -3.56
N VAL A 270 -14.20 -0.87 -3.95
CA VAL A 270 -15.40 -0.36 -4.62
C VAL A 270 -15.01 0.16 -6.00
N ASN A 271 -15.36 -0.60 -7.04
CA ASN A 271 -15.21 -0.17 -8.40
C ASN A 271 -16.42 0.65 -8.83
N GLN A 272 -16.18 1.91 -9.18
CA GLN A 272 -17.17 2.82 -9.71
C GLN A 272 -16.51 3.84 -10.64
N ALA A 273 -17.07 4.01 -11.80
CA ALA A 273 -16.67 5.02 -12.78
C ALA A 273 -17.93 5.52 -13.53
N PRO A 274 -18.25 6.82 -13.48
CA PRO A 274 -17.60 7.87 -12.67
C PRO A 274 -17.84 7.71 -11.16
N PHE A 275 -17.07 8.43 -10.34
CA PHE A 275 -17.23 8.43 -8.88
C PHE A 275 -18.64 8.94 -8.49
N ASN A 276 -19.30 8.21 -7.58
CA ASN A 276 -20.63 8.54 -7.07
C ASN A 276 -20.63 8.42 -5.54
N ALA A 277 -20.73 9.56 -4.85
CA ALA A 277 -20.70 9.66 -3.41
C ALA A 277 -21.85 8.89 -2.75
N LYS A 278 -23.08 9.02 -3.27
CA LYS A 278 -24.27 8.33 -2.74
C LYS A 278 -24.15 6.81 -2.87
N ALA A 279 -23.64 6.31 -3.99
CA ALA A 279 -23.41 4.90 -4.18
C ALA A 279 -22.35 4.37 -3.21
N LEU A 280 -21.27 5.14 -2.98
CA LEU A 280 -20.25 4.79 -2.00
C LEU A 280 -20.81 4.71 -0.58
N LEU A 281 -21.64 5.68 -0.16
CA LEU A 281 -22.33 5.64 1.14
C LEU A 281 -23.19 4.38 1.29
N GLY A 282 -23.93 4.00 0.25
CA GLY A 282 -24.69 2.75 0.24
C GLY A 282 -23.82 1.50 0.39
N VAL A 283 -22.61 1.49 -0.16
CA VAL A 283 -21.65 0.40 0.03
C VAL A 283 -21.09 0.40 1.45
N LEU A 284 -20.75 1.56 2.03
CA LEU A 284 -20.28 1.65 3.42
C LEU A 284 -21.26 1.05 4.40
N GLU A 285 -22.57 1.30 4.22
CA GLU A 285 -23.64 0.76 5.05
C GLU A 285 -23.84 -0.74 4.78
N ARG A 286 -24.07 -1.12 3.52
CA ARG A 286 -24.41 -2.51 3.13
C ARG A 286 -23.30 -3.51 3.42
N CYS A 287 -22.04 -3.11 3.23
CA CYS A 287 -20.88 -3.97 3.49
C CYS A 287 -20.38 -3.88 4.94
N ALA A 288 -21.07 -3.13 5.81
CA ALA A 288 -20.71 -2.92 7.21
C ALA A 288 -19.22 -2.54 7.37
N VAL A 289 -18.78 -1.57 6.57
CA VAL A 289 -17.38 -1.12 6.57
C VAL A 289 -17.02 -0.57 7.94
N THR A 290 -15.94 -1.07 8.54
CA THR A 290 -15.52 -0.70 9.90
C THR A 290 -14.44 0.35 9.92
N THR A 291 -13.62 0.40 8.86
CA THR A 291 -12.53 1.38 8.73
C THR A 291 -12.49 1.93 7.31
N PHE A 292 -12.40 3.26 7.18
CA PHE A 292 -12.42 3.92 5.88
C PHE A 292 -11.30 4.96 5.77
N CYS A 293 -10.51 4.85 4.70
CA CYS A 293 -9.46 5.80 4.35
C CYS A 293 -9.67 6.33 2.94
N ALA A 294 -9.71 7.66 2.79
CA ALA A 294 -9.90 8.28 1.48
C ALA A 294 -9.11 9.60 1.37
N PRO A 295 -8.77 10.05 0.16
CA PRO A 295 -8.18 11.36 -0.04
C PRO A 295 -9.20 12.47 0.29
N PRO A 296 -8.76 13.68 0.68
CA PRO A 296 -9.61 14.81 0.98
C PRO A 296 -10.61 15.17 -0.13
N THR A 297 -10.24 14.94 -1.40
CA THR A 297 -11.15 15.11 -2.55
C THR A 297 -12.40 14.25 -2.46
N VAL A 298 -12.26 12.99 -2.04
CA VAL A 298 -13.40 12.07 -1.84
C VAL A 298 -14.24 12.53 -0.64
N TRP A 299 -13.60 12.89 0.46
CA TRP A 299 -14.29 13.39 1.64
C TRP A 299 -15.12 14.66 1.33
N ARG A 300 -14.57 15.59 0.52
CA ARG A 300 -15.30 16.79 0.07
C ARG A 300 -16.55 16.46 -0.73
N LEU A 301 -16.56 15.38 -1.51
CA LEU A 301 -17.74 14.92 -2.25
C LEU A 301 -18.75 14.24 -1.31
N LEU A 302 -18.29 13.43 -0.36
CA LEU A 302 -19.17 12.74 0.59
C LEU A 302 -19.94 13.72 1.48
N ILE A 303 -19.33 14.80 1.95
CA ILE A 303 -20.01 15.80 2.81
C ILE A 303 -21.04 16.67 2.07
N GLN A 304 -21.21 16.52 0.76
CA GLN A 304 -22.31 17.12 0.01
C GLN A 304 -23.60 16.27 0.09
N GLU A 305 -23.47 15.01 0.50
CA GLU A 305 -24.59 14.09 0.72
C GLU A 305 -25.10 14.17 2.17
N ASP A 306 -26.30 13.64 2.42
CA ASP A 306 -26.84 13.52 3.78
C ASP A 306 -26.16 12.35 4.52
N LEU A 307 -25.02 12.66 5.16
CA LEU A 307 -24.27 11.66 5.92
C LEU A 307 -25.08 11.10 7.12
N ALA A 308 -25.95 11.90 7.71
CA ALA A 308 -26.73 11.49 8.90
C ALA A 308 -27.77 10.43 8.55
N ALA A 309 -28.24 10.39 7.30
CA ALA A 309 -29.15 9.33 6.83
C ALA A 309 -28.46 7.98 6.64
N CYS A 310 -27.12 7.93 6.54
CA CYS A 310 -26.37 6.70 6.31
C CYS A 310 -25.95 6.05 7.64
N LYS A 311 -26.44 4.81 7.88
CA LYS A 311 -26.14 4.03 9.09
C LYS A 311 -24.83 3.26 8.94
N VAL A 312 -23.72 3.93 9.11
CA VAL A 312 -22.40 3.31 8.98
C VAL A 312 -22.00 2.48 10.20
N ALA A 313 -21.26 1.40 9.97
CA ALA A 313 -20.58 0.61 11.01
C ALA A 313 -19.15 1.09 11.28
N LEU A 314 -18.78 2.27 10.75
CA LEU A 314 -17.44 2.83 10.83
C LEU A 314 -17.00 3.06 12.28
N ARG A 315 -15.79 2.67 12.57
CA ARG A 315 -15.09 2.92 13.83
C ARG A 315 -13.90 3.87 13.64
N GLU A 316 -13.25 3.79 12.50
CA GLU A 316 -12.08 4.61 12.15
C GLU A 316 -12.27 5.24 10.78
N VAL A 317 -11.99 6.52 10.69
CA VAL A 317 -12.01 7.29 9.44
C VAL A 317 -10.71 8.07 9.30
N CYS A 318 -10.06 7.94 8.13
CA CYS A 318 -8.75 8.52 7.87
C CYS A 318 -8.72 9.29 6.56
N GLY A 319 -7.84 10.31 6.51
CA GLY A 319 -7.50 11.06 5.32
C GLY A 319 -6.01 11.04 5.06
N ALA A 320 -5.58 11.08 3.81
CA ALA A 320 -4.18 11.27 3.44
C ALA A 320 -4.02 11.65 1.98
N GLY A 321 -2.89 12.27 1.65
CA GLY A 321 -2.50 12.65 0.29
C GLY A 321 -2.56 14.14 0.01
N GLU A 322 -3.39 14.87 0.73
CA GLU A 322 -3.54 16.34 0.69
C GLU A 322 -3.90 16.84 2.09
N PRO A 323 -3.68 18.13 2.42
CA PRO A 323 -4.17 18.70 3.66
C PRO A 323 -5.70 18.60 3.78
N LEU A 324 -6.17 18.15 4.94
CA LEU A 324 -7.59 17.97 5.21
C LEU A 324 -8.21 19.23 5.79
N ASN A 325 -9.27 19.75 5.13
CA ASN A 325 -9.99 20.93 5.58
C ASN A 325 -10.75 20.64 6.90
N PRO A 326 -10.62 21.51 7.94
CA PRO A 326 -11.36 21.38 9.19
C PRO A 326 -12.89 21.30 9.03
N GLU A 327 -13.47 21.97 8.04
CA GLU A 327 -14.91 21.89 7.76
C GLU A 327 -15.36 20.45 7.45
N VAL A 328 -14.55 19.71 6.67
CA VAL A 328 -14.82 18.31 6.34
C VAL A 328 -14.80 17.44 7.61
N ILE A 329 -13.83 17.66 8.49
CA ILE A 329 -13.72 16.96 9.77
C ILE A 329 -14.97 17.21 10.61
N ASN A 330 -15.39 18.47 10.72
CA ASN A 330 -16.55 18.87 11.53
C ASN A 330 -17.85 18.24 11.03
N LYS A 331 -18.13 18.29 9.72
CA LYS A 331 -19.34 17.69 9.13
C LYS A 331 -19.42 16.19 9.35
N VAL A 332 -18.29 15.47 9.19
CA VAL A 332 -18.24 14.03 9.47
C VAL A 332 -18.43 13.76 10.96
N HIS A 333 -17.86 14.59 11.83
CA HIS A 333 -18.04 14.44 13.27
C HIS A 333 -19.49 14.69 13.71
N GLU A 334 -20.14 15.69 13.15
CA GLU A 334 -21.57 15.98 13.41
C GLU A 334 -22.47 14.80 13.03
N ALA A 335 -22.24 14.21 11.84
CA ALA A 335 -23.07 13.15 11.31
C ALA A 335 -22.82 11.78 11.97
N TRP A 336 -21.54 11.39 12.12
CA TRP A 336 -21.16 10.02 12.54
C TRP A 336 -20.49 9.96 13.90
N ARG A 337 -20.25 11.09 14.57
CA ARG A 337 -19.46 11.15 15.82
C ARG A 337 -18.04 10.59 15.70
N LEU A 338 -17.51 10.61 14.49
CA LEU A 338 -16.16 10.19 14.16
C LEU A 338 -15.33 11.40 13.70
N THR A 339 -14.07 11.45 14.09
CA THR A 339 -13.14 12.49 13.65
C THR A 339 -12.18 11.91 12.61
N ILE A 340 -12.14 12.52 11.42
CA ILE A 340 -11.19 12.07 10.38
C ILE A 340 -9.77 12.34 10.89
N ARG A 341 -8.95 11.31 10.87
CA ARG A 341 -7.56 11.34 11.30
C ARG A 341 -6.63 11.43 10.10
N ASP A 342 -5.89 12.54 10.01
CA ASP A 342 -4.92 12.74 8.93
C ASP A 342 -3.65 11.95 9.15
N GLY A 343 -2.91 11.67 8.06
CA GLY A 343 -1.63 11.02 8.08
C GLY A 343 -0.76 11.35 6.87
N TYR A 344 0.53 11.40 7.12
CA TYR A 344 1.56 11.77 6.14
C TYR A 344 2.60 10.66 5.96
N GLY A 345 3.04 10.50 4.75
CA GLY A 345 4.13 9.65 4.31
C GLY A 345 4.40 9.84 2.82
N GLN A 346 5.45 9.22 2.34
CA GLN A 346 5.87 9.33 0.94
C GLN A 346 5.99 7.93 0.32
N THR A 347 6.17 7.86 -1.02
CA THR A 347 6.52 6.60 -1.69
C THR A 347 7.81 6.02 -1.12
N GLU A 348 8.75 6.86 -0.75
CA GLU A 348 10.04 6.54 -0.16
C GLU A 348 9.94 5.95 1.25
N THR A 349 8.79 6.11 1.89
CA THR A 349 8.51 5.62 3.25
C THR A 349 7.21 4.82 3.28
N THR A 350 6.66 4.57 4.46
CA THR A 350 5.25 4.29 4.69
C THR A 350 4.64 5.50 5.41
N ALA A 351 3.50 5.38 6.11
CA ALA A 351 3.05 6.45 6.97
C ALA A 351 4.07 6.68 8.10
N ILE A 352 4.51 7.92 8.28
CA ILE A 352 5.55 8.30 9.26
C ILE A 352 5.07 9.27 10.33
N VAL A 353 4.07 10.09 10.02
CA VAL A 353 3.42 11.05 10.93
C VAL A 353 1.91 10.88 10.75
N ALA A 354 1.18 10.75 11.86
CA ALA A 354 -0.28 10.67 11.75
C ALA A 354 -0.98 10.93 13.09
N ASN A 355 -2.27 11.27 12.98
CA ASN A 355 -3.20 11.19 14.09
C ASN A 355 -3.63 9.72 14.27
N SER A 356 -3.01 8.98 15.19
CA SER A 356 -3.39 7.58 15.46
C SER A 356 -4.56 7.49 16.46
N PRO A 357 -5.22 6.33 16.56
CA PRO A 357 -6.29 6.15 17.54
C PRO A 357 -5.82 6.46 18.97
N GLY A 358 -6.72 7.04 19.78
CA GLY A 358 -6.44 7.41 21.16
C GLY A 358 -5.72 8.75 21.35
N GLN A 359 -5.26 9.39 20.26
CA GLN A 359 -4.75 10.76 20.32
C GLN A 359 -5.88 11.79 20.17
N LYS A 360 -5.71 12.97 20.78
CA LYS A 360 -6.56 14.13 20.51
C LYS A 360 -6.21 14.64 19.10
N VAL A 361 -7.15 14.57 18.17
CA VAL A 361 -6.94 15.11 16.83
C VAL A 361 -6.92 16.62 16.89
N LYS A 362 -5.87 17.24 16.33
CA LYS A 362 -5.80 18.67 16.07
C LYS A 362 -6.16 18.93 14.59
N PRO A 363 -7.31 19.56 14.29
CA PRO A 363 -7.69 19.86 12.91
C PRO A 363 -6.61 20.69 12.19
N GLY A 364 -6.24 20.25 10.98
CA GLY A 364 -5.17 20.86 10.18
C GLY A 364 -3.77 20.33 10.46
N ALA A 365 -3.55 19.59 11.56
CA ALA A 365 -2.29 18.93 11.82
C ALA A 365 -2.28 17.50 11.27
N MET A 366 -1.18 17.11 10.64
CA MET A 366 -0.95 15.73 10.16
C MET A 366 -0.89 14.72 11.31
N GLY A 367 -0.58 15.16 12.52
CA GLY A 367 -0.44 14.32 13.72
C GLY A 367 0.98 14.33 14.29
N ARG A 368 1.33 13.24 14.96
CA ARG A 368 2.62 13.04 15.66
C ARG A 368 3.39 11.90 15.00
N PRO A 369 4.73 11.80 15.21
CA PRO A 369 5.53 10.68 14.70
C PRO A 369 4.93 9.32 15.08
N LEU A 370 4.85 8.40 14.12
CA LEU A 370 4.34 7.05 14.36
C LEU A 370 5.38 6.17 15.08
N PRO A 371 4.96 5.11 15.78
CA PRO A 371 5.88 4.20 16.45
C PRO A 371 6.99 3.69 15.52
N GLY A 372 8.24 3.75 15.99
CA GLY A 372 9.42 3.33 15.22
C GLY A 372 10.01 4.40 14.29
N TYR A 373 9.42 5.60 14.21
CA TYR A 373 9.98 6.72 13.45
C TYR A 373 10.48 7.84 14.37
N ARG A 374 11.72 8.26 14.14
CA ARG A 374 12.31 9.45 14.75
C ARG A 374 12.28 10.58 13.73
N VAL A 375 11.33 11.49 13.90
CA VAL A 375 11.13 12.64 13.01
C VAL A 375 11.81 13.86 13.59
N LEU A 376 12.58 14.55 12.77
CA LEU A 376 13.24 15.82 13.06
C LEU A 376 12.67 16.90 12.15
N ILE A 377 12.61 18.14 12.63
CA ILE A 377 12.36 19.32 11.82
C ILE A 377 13.65 20.12 11.73
N LEU A 378 14.23 20.20 10.54
CA LEU A 378 15.58 20.78 10.34
C LEU A 378 15.53 21.95 9.36
N ASP A 379 16.37 22.96 9.60
CA ASP A 379 16.64 24.01 8.61
C ASP A 379 17.62 23.55 7.50
N ALA A 380 17.99 24.47 6.62
CA ALA A 380 18.91 24.19 5.55
C ALA A 380 20.32 23.80 6.04
N ASP A 381 20.71 24.30 7.21
CA ASP A 381 22.02 24.02 7.83
C ASP A 381 21.99 22.73 8.67
N GLY A 382 20.83 22.04 8.74
CA GLY A 382 20.64 20.80 9.50
C GLY A 382 20.42 21.02 10.99
N MET A 383 20.08 22.23 11.42
CA MET A 383 19.80 22.55 12.82
C MET A 383 18.33 22.36 13.14
N PRO A 384 18.00 21.78 14.33
CA PRO A 384 16.61 21.64 14.77
C PRO A 384 15.88 22.99 14.88
N ARG A 385 14.62 23.03 14.40
CA ARG A 385 13.73 24.19 14.42
C ARG A 385 12.31 23.78 14.72
N SER A 386 11.46 24.77 15.06
CA SER A 386 10.00 24.56 15.14
C SER A 386 9.31 24.60 13.76
N GLU A 387 9.98 25.14 12.73
CA GLU A 387 9.53 25.09 11.32
C GLU A 387 10.72 24.80 10.42
N GLY A 388 10.59 23.82 9.54
CA GLY A 388 11.64 23.38 8.64
C GLY A 388 11.27 22.10 7.91
N GLU A 389 12.25 21.49 7.28
CA GLU A 389 12.08 20.27 6.52
C GLU A 389 11.84 19.06 7.44
N ILE A 390 10.85 18.24 7.09
CA ILE A 390 10.59 16.96 7.75
C ILE A 390 11.73 16.01 7.41
N CYS A 391 12.41 15.50 8.42
CA CYS A 391 13.52 14.58 8.25
C CYS A 391 13.34 13.34 9.12
N LEU A 392 13.90 12.21 8.69
CA LEU A 392 14.03 11.01 9.53
C LEU A 392 15.45 10.92 10.04
N ASP A 393 15.60 10.82 11.36
CA ASP A 393 16.89 10.53 11.98
C ASP A 393 17.22 9.04 11.79
N LEU A 394 18.32 8.76 11.11
CA LEU A 394 18.82 7.43 10.81
C LEU A 394 20.00 7.01 11.71
N ASN A 395 20.40 7.88 12.66
CA ASN A 395 21.40 7.51 13.65
C ASN A 395 20.82 6.49 14.64
N GLY A 396 21.32 5.26 14.61
CA GLY A 396 20.82 4.12 15.37
C GLY A 396 19.93 3.18 14.54
N GLU A 397 18.74 2.83 15.04
CA GLU A 397 17.85 1.91 14.31
C GLU A 397 17.20 2.61 13.10
N ARG A 398 17.48 2.09 11.90
CA ARG A 398 16.86 2.56 10.66
C ARG A 398 15.40 2.07 10.61
N PRO A 399 14.42 2.97 10.39
CA PRO A 399 13.03 2.56 10.30
C PRO A 399 12.81 1.60 9.12
N ALA A 400 12.11 0.50 9.39
CA ALA A 400 11.88 -0.54 8.38
C ALA A 400 11.16 0.01 7.13
N GLY A 401 10.23 0.94 7.29
CA GLY A 401 9.45 1.50 6.19
C GLY A 401 10.22 2.38 5.20
N LEU A 402 11.46 2.75 5.51
CA LEU A 402 12.28 3.58 4.61
C LEU A 402 12.79 2.75 3.42
N MET A 403 12.71 3.33 2.22
CA MET A 403 13.20 2.74 0.97
C MET A 403 14.66 2.29 1.06
N GLN A 404 15.07 1.39 0.17
CA GLN A 404 16.49 1.07 0.00
C GLN A 404 17.27 2.22 -0.64
N GLY A 405 16.61 3.05 -1.45
CA GLY A 405 17.15 4.19 -2.15
C GLY A 405 16.54 4.36 -3.53
N TYR A 406 17.11 5.27 -4.31
CA TYR A 406 16.74 5.51 -5.70
C TYR A 406 17.59 4.64 -6.63
N ALA A 407 16.93 3.85 -7.48
CA ALA A 407 17.59 3.05 -8.50
C ALA A 407 17.84 3.91 -9.76
N ASP A 408 19.01 3.73 -10.39
CA ASP A 408 19.26 4.24 -11.74
C ASP A 408 18.87 3.20 -12.81
N ALA A 409 19.06 3.55 -14.09
CA ALA A 409 18.76 2.66 -15.21
C ALA A 409 19.61 1.37 -15.23
N SER A 410 20.76 1.35 -14.56
CA SER A 410 21.58 0.15 -14.38
C SER A 410 21.09 -0.77 -13.26
N GLY A 411 20.16 -0.26 -12.41
CA GLY A 411 19.68 -0.90 -11.21
C GLY A 411 20.53 -0.64 -9.97
N LYS A 412 21.59 0.21 -10.07
CA LYS A 412 22.37 0.64 -8.92
C LYS A 412 21.55 1.58 -8.06
N VAL A 413 21.61 1.38 -6.75
CA VAL A 413 20.83 2.14 -5.77
C VAL A 413 21.71 3.13 -5.03
N SER A 414 21.20 4.34 -4.83
CA SER A 414 21.86 5.43 -4.12
C SER A 414 20.89 6.20 -3.22
N GLY A 415 21.42 7.03 -2.29
CA GLY A 415 20.62 7.95 -1.48
C GLY A 415 20.06 7.40 -0.18
N ALA A 416 20.55 6.25 0.31
CA ALA A 416 20.02 5.63 1.53
C ALA A 416 21.03 5.51 2.69
N ASN A 417 22.24 6.04 2.57
CA ASN A 417 23.34 5.80 3.52
C ASN A 417 23.68 7.00 4.42
N ASP A 418 22.89 8.06 4.37
CA ASP A 418 23.11 9.26 5.19
C ASP A 418 22.58 9.04 6.62
N SER A 419 23.05 9.86 7.56
CA SER A 419 22.54 9.86 8.94
C SER A 419 21.13 10.45 9.06
N VAL A 420 20.64 11.12 8.00
CA VAL A 420 19.34 11.78 7.95
C VAL A 420 18.74 11.57 6.55
N TYR A 421 17.49 11.12 6.50
CA TYR A 421 16.69 11.16 5.27
C TYR A 421 15.87 12.44 5.24
N ARG A 422 16.05 13.25 4.19
CA ARG A 422 15.31 14.50 3.94
C ARG A 422 14.14 14.25 2.99
N THR A 423 12.93 14.67 3.42
CA THR A 423 11.70 14.41 2.65
C THR A 423 11.47 15.42 1.54
N GLY A 424 12.06 16.62 1.63
CA GLY A 424 11.73 17.75 0.77
C GLY A 424 10.42 18.44 1.11
N ASP A 425 9.70 18.00 2.15
CA ASP A 425 8.45 18.59 2.61
C ASP A 425 8.69 19.37 3.92
N VAL A 426 8.06 20.54 4.05
CA VAL A 426 8.23 21.46 5.18
C VAL A 426 7.03 21.37 6.12
N ALA A 427 7.28 21.34 7.42
CA ALA A 427 6.25 21.37 8.45
C ALA A 427 6.63 22.27 9.61
N SER A 428 5.62 22.74 10.35
CA SER A 428 5.76 23.32 11.68
C SER A 428 5.46 22.28 12.75
N LEU A 429 6.20 22.33 13.85
CA LEU A 429 6.08 21.47 15.04
C LEU A 429 5.59 22.31 16.22
N ASP A 430 4.48 21.93 16.81
CA ASP A 430 3.94 22.60 18.00
C ASP A 430 4.48 22.02 19.31
N GLU A 431 4.15 22.67 20.45
CA GLU A 431 4.60 22.30 21.78
C GLU A 431 4.11 20.90 22.25
N ASP A 432 3.01 20.39 21.68
CA ASP A 432 2.47 19.05 21.94
C ASP A 432 3.05 17.97 21.01
N GLY A 433 3.97 18.35 20.11
CA GLY A 433 4.63 17.45 19.17
C GLY A 433 3.82 17.14 17.91
N TYR A 434 2.79 17.95 17.57
CA TYR A 434 2.04 17.81 16.33
C TYR A 434 2.71 18.56 15.19
N LEU A 435 2.72 17.91 14.03
CA LEU A 435 3.25 18.48 12.80
C LEU A 435 2.10 18.99 11.92
N THR A 436 2.26 20.20 11.41
CA THR A 436 1.36 20.81 10.43
C THR A 436 2.12 21.05 9.14
N PHE A 437 1.59 20.57 8.01
CA PHE A 437 2.21 20.75 6.69
C PHE A 437 2.23 22.23 6.30
N VAL A 438 3.37 22.72 5.84
CA VAL A 438 3.57 24.12 5.39
C VAL A 438 3.75 24.20 3.88
N GLY A 439 4.51 23.27 3.30
CA GLY A 439 4.79 23.32 1.86
C GLY A 439 5.87 22.31 1.41
N ARG A 440 6.31 22.49 0.17
CA ARG A 440 7.37 21.69 -0.46
C ARG A 440 8.41 22.58 -1.12
#